data_aee814f833cf695b45e7a9f704fc51e6
#
_entry.id   aee814f833cf695b45e7a9f704fc51e6
#
_cell.length_a   1.000
_cell.length_b   1.000
_cell.length_c   1.000
_cell.angle_alpha   90.00
_cell.angle_beta   90.00
_cell.angle_gamma   90.00
#
_symmetry.space_group_name_H-M   'P 1'
#
loop_
_entity.id
_entity.type
_entity.pdbx_description
1 polymer ?
#
loop_
_entity_poly.entity_id
_entity_poly.type
_entity_poly.pdbx_seq_one_letter_code
_entity_poly.pdbx_strand_id
1 'polypeptide(L)'
;MLFFDAYTLEGNFRVFTIEKERFFMTKSQKTTHHLTVAALLSAVAAVLQFVEFSIPVMPAFIKLDVSDLPALLGTFSLGPVYGVAIQLVKNLLHLPFGSSAGVGELSNFLLGAVFAFIAGLIYQRHKSRAGALWGSLAGAATMALISLPINYFIVYPAYVVLYGLPLEGIVGMYEAILGAVAHVPTQNALLNCLLVFNVPFTLCKGLLDVALCFLIYKPLSPLLHK
;
A
#
# COMPACT_ATOMS: atom_id res chain seq x y z
N MET A 1 14.90 52.38 32.69
CA MET A 1 14.02 51.23 32.93
C MET A 1 12.91 51.16 31.84
N LEU A 2 13.29 51.20 30.55
CA LEU A 2 12.33 51.21 29.42
C LEU A 2 12.89 50.52 28.16
N PHE A 3 13.89 49.61 28.29
CA PHE A 3 14.49 48.89 27.16
C PHE A 3 14.25 47.38 27.16
N PHE A 4 13.47 46.86 28.10
CA PHE A 4 13.28 45.39 28.22
C PHE A 4 11.97 44.87 27.58
N ASP A 5 11.03 45.76 27.24
CA ASP A 5 9.71 45.35 26.75
C ASP A 5 9.60 45.21 25.21
N ALA A 6 10.53 45.83 24.46
CA ALA A 6 10.48 45.81 22.98
C ALA A 6 10.80 44.42 22.40
N TYR A 7 11.75 43.70 22.98
CA TYR A 7 12.18 42.39 22.47
C TYR A 7 11.13 41.30 22.75
N THR A 8 10.40 41.39 23.86
CA THR A 8 9.34 40.43 24.20
C THR A 8 8.09 40.61 23.36
N LEU A 9 7.78 41.82 22.97
CA LEU A 9 6.63 42.13 22.12
C LEU A 9 6.87 41.73 20.67
N GLU A 10 8.10 41.91 20.11
CA GLU A 10 8.42 41.42 18.77
C GLU A 10 8.44 39.90 18.68
N GLY A 11 8.95 39.20 19.67
CA GLY A 11 8.94 37.75 19.74
C GLY A 11 7.52 37.19 19.76
N ASN A 12 6.65 37.73 20.60
CA ASN A 12 5.24 37.34 20.67
C ASN A 12 4.46 37.72 19.40
N PHE A 13 4.78 38.84 18.77
CA PHE A 13 4.14 39.26 17.52
C PHE A 13 4.54 38.34 16.35
N ARG A 14 5.81 37.93 16.27
CA ARG A 14 6.26 36.95 15.26
C ARG A 14 5.65 35.58 15.45
N VAL A 15 5.58 35.09 16.68
CA VAL A 15 4.92 33.82 17.01
C VAL A 15 3.43 33.88 16.66
N PHE A 16 2.76 34.99 17.00
CA PHE A 16 1.35 35.20 16.67
C PHE A 16 1.09 35.35 15.17
N THR A 17 2.01 35.95 14.42
CA THR A 17 1.94 36.08 12.96
C THR A 17 2.15 34.72 12.30
N ILE A 18 3.10 33.91 12.75
CA ILE A 18 3.35 32.56 12.24
C ILE A 18 2.16 31.62 12.55
N GLU A 19 1.56 31.74 13.71
CA GLU A 19 0.35 30.97 14.08
C GLU A 19 -0.86 31.41 13.23
N LYS A 20 -1.00 32.71 12.96
CA LYS A 20 -2.05 33.28 12.11
C LYS A 20 -1.88 32.88 10.63
N GLU A 21 -0.67 32.81 10.12
CA GLU A 21 -0.40 32.31 8.76
C GLU A 21 -0.71 30.82 8.62
N ARG A 22 -0.48 29.99 9.64
CA ARG A 22 -0.90 28.58 9.67
C ARG A 22 -2.43 28.43 9.66
N PHE A 23 -3.16 29.34 10.27
CA PHE A 23 -4.63 29.30 10.35
C PHE A 23 -5.31 29.66 9.02
N PHE A 24 -4.63 30.37 8.11
CA PHE A 24 -5.19 30.85 6.84
C PHE A 24 -4.64 30.11 5.59
N MET A 25 -4.24 28.85 5.71
CA MET A 25 -4.08 28.05 4.47
C MET A 25 -5.40 28.05 3.72
N THR A 26 -5.44 28.67 2.55
CA THR A 26 -6.61 28.61 1.68
C THR A 26 -6.89 27.17 1.30
N LYS A 27 -8.13 26.85 0.96
CA LYS A 27 -8.53 25.50 0.50
C LYS A 27 -7.61 25.02 -0.64
N SER A 28 -7.19 25.90 -1.51
CA SER A 28 -6.24 25.66 -2.61
C SER A 28 -4.86 25.24 -2.10
N GLN A 29 -4.30 25.93 -1.12
CA GLN A 29 -2.98 25.61 -0.55
C GLN A 29 -2.95 24.25 0.14
N LYS A 30 -4.02 23.89 0.87
CA LYS A 30 -4.17 22.56 1.47
C LYS A 30 -4.20 21.46 0.40
N THR A 31 -4.93 21.68 -0.67
CA THR A 31 -5.01 20.71 -1.78
C THR A 31 -3.66 20.55 -2.46
N THR A 32 -2.95 21.64 -2.73
CA THR A 32 -1.60 21.59 -3.33
C THR A 32 -0.61 20.86 -2.43
N HIS A 33 -0.62 21.12 -1.13
CA HIS A 33 0.21 20.39 -0.16
C HIS A 33 -0.09 18.88 -0.16
N HIS A 34 -1.37 18.48 -0.11
CA HIS A 34 -1.76 17.06 -0.16
C HIS A 34 -1.30 16.40 -1.45
N LEU A 35 -1.44 17.06 -2.61
CA LEU A 35 -0.99 16.54 -3.90
C LEU A 35 0.53 16.37 -3.94
N THR A 36 1.29 17.34 -3.42
CA THR A 36 2.76 17.26 -3.36
C THR A 36 3.21 16.09 -2.49
N VAL A 37 2.64 15.94 -1.30
CA VAL A 37 2.97 14.82 -0.39
C VAL A 37 2.58 13.48 -1.03
N ALA A 38 1.41 13.39 -1.64
CA ALA A 38 0.97 12.17 -2.33
C ALA A 38 1.89 11.82 -3.51
N ALA A 39 2.34 12.81 -4.29
CA ALA A 39 3.28 12.60 -5.39
C ALA A 39 4.64 12.10 -4.90
N LEU A 40 5.18 12.68 -3.81
CA LEU A 40 6.43 12.23 -3.20
C LEU A 40 6.32 10.79 -2.67
N LEU A 41 5.23 10.48 -1.96
CA LEU A 41 4.98 9.12 -1.47
C LEU A 41 4.79 8.12 -2.60
N SER A 42 4.16 8.53 -3.71
CA SER A 42 4.03 7.68 -4.92
C SER A 42 5.39 7.40 -5.56
N ALA A 43 6.26 8.39 -5.63
CA ALA A 43 7.61 8.20 -6.16
C ALA A 43 8.43 7.24 -5.27
N VAL A 44 8.37 7.41 -3.95
CA VAL A 44 9.02 6.48 -3.01
C VAL A 44 8.44 5.08 -3.13
N ALA A 45 7.11 4.95 -3.23
CA ALA A 45 6.45 3.66 -3.42
C ALA A 45 6.89 2.97 -4.72
N ALA A 46 6.98 3.72 -5.82
CA ALA A 46 7.46 3.20 -7.10
C ALA A 46 8.92 2.70 -6.98
N VAL A 47 9.80 3.45 -6.33
CA VAL A 47 11.20 3.01 -6.10
C VAL A 47 11.24 1.74 -5.25
N LEU A 48 10.44 1.64 -4.19
CA LEU A 48 10.37 0.44 -3.37
C LEU A 48 9.81 -0.77 -4.13
N GLN A 49 8.94 -0.55 -5.12
CA GLN A 49 8.41 -1.61 -5.97
C GLN A 49 9.49 -2.25 -6.86
N PHE A 50 10.54 -1.50 -7.26
CA PHE A 50 11.68 -2.09 -7.97
C PHE A 50 12.53 -3.02 -7.09
N VAL A 51 12.42 -2.90 -5.76
CA VAL A 51 13.07 -3.80 -4.81
C VAL A 51 12.14 -4.98 -4.52
N GLU A 52 11.78 -5.70 -5.56
CA GLU A 52 10.93 -6.89 -5.50
C GLU A 52 11.77 -8.17 -5.56
N PHE A 53 11.37 -9.18 -4.81
CA PHE A 53 12.05 -10.48 -4.81
C PHE A 53 11.06 -11.64 -4.82
N SER A 54 11.44 -12.70 -5.54
CA SER A 54 10.68 -13.94 -5.60
C SER A 54 10.93 -14.79 -4.37
N ILE A 55 9.89 -15.42 -3.84
CA ILE A 55 9.98 -16.34 -2.72
C ILE A 55 9.91 -17.77 -3.27
N PRO A 56 10.79 -18.70 -2.82
CA PRO A 56 10.85 -20.07 -3.36
C PRO A 56 9.54 -20.88 -3.23
N VAL A 57 8.67 -20.51 -2.29
CA VAL A 57 7.36 -21.15 -2.07
C VAL A 57 6.23 -20.56 -2.91
N MET A 58 6.55 -19.65 -3.85
CA MET A 58 5.58 -19.01 -4.73
C MET A 58 6.03 -19.12 -6.18
N PRO A 59 5.10 -19.18 -7.16
CA PRO A 59 5.44 -19.06 -8.57
C PRO A 59 6.26 -17.81 -8.86
N ALA A 60 7.22 -17.89 -9.77
CA ALA A 60 8.21 -16.84 -10.03
C ALA A 60 7.63 -15.49 -10.47
N PHE A 61 6.38 -15.48 -10.97
CA PHE A 61 5.67 -14.24 -11.34
C PHE A 61 5.03 -13.54 -10.14
N ILE A 62 4.97 -14.19 -8.97
CA ILE A 62 4.49 -13.58 -7.72
C ILE A 62 5.69 -13.12 -6.91
N LYS A 63 5.79 -11.81 -6.72
CA LYS A 63 6.92 -11.19 -6.06
C LYS A 63 6.48 -10.47 -4.78
N LEU A 64 7.35 -10.47 -3.81
CA LEU A 64 7.20 -9.73 -2.57
C LEU A 64 7.93 -8.40 -2.69
N ASP A 65 7.25 -7.32 -2.35
CA ASP A 65 7.78 -5.98 -2.23
C ASP A 65 7.18 -5.28 -1.00
N VAL A 66 7.73 -4.15 -0.61
CA VAL A 66 7.25 -3.32 0.52
C VAL A 66 6.73 -1.97 0.05
N SER A 67 6.30 -1.89 -1.19
CA SER A 67 5.85 -0.65 -1.83
C SER A 67 4.48 -0.15 -1.36
N ASP A 68 3.73 -0.95 -0.62
CA ASP A 68 2.44 -0.56 -0.02
C ASP A 68 2.64 0.32 1.23
N LEU A 69 3.82 0.30 1.84
CA LEU A 69 4.17 1.09 3.01
C LEU A 69 3.96 2.61 2.83
N PRO A 70 4.49 3.29 1.77
CA PRO A 70 4.22 4.71 1.57
C PRO A 70 2.74 5.02 1.32
N ALA A 71 1.99 4.09 0.72
CA ALA A 71 0.56 4.25 0.54
C ALA A 71 -0.20 4.21 1.87
N LEU A 72 0.18 3.33 2.81
CA LEU A 72 -0.34 3.34 4.18
C LEU A 72 -0.04 4.65 4.92
N LEU A 73 1.20 5.14 4.84
CA LEU A 73 1.59 6.43 5.43
C LEU A 73 0.77 7.58 4.84
N GLY A 74 0.58 7.60 3.52
CA GLY A 74 -0.29 8.55 2.82
C GLY A 74 -1.76 8.43 3.25
N THR A 75 -2.23 7.21 3.44
CA THR A 75 -3.58 6.94 3.94
C THR A 75 -3.83 7.55 5.31
N PHE A 76 -2.89 7.42 6.24
CA PHE A 76 -3.03 7.96 7.59
C PHE A 76 -2.82 9.46 7.66
N SER A 77 -1.98 10.04 6.82
CA SER A 77 -1.71 11.48 6.82
C SER A 77 -2.72 12.28 5.99
N LEU A 78 -3.11 11.79 4.82
CA LEU A 78 -3.92 12.52 3.85
C LEU A 78 -5.34 11.96 3.70
N GLY A 79 -5.54 10.69 4.06
CA GLY A 79 -6.83 9.99 3.98
C GLY A 79 -6.85 8.86 2.94
N PRO A 80 -7.91 7.99 2.99
CA PRO A 80 -7.97 6.75 2.22
C PRO A 80 -7.93 6.96 0.70
N VAL A 81 -8.52 8.03 0.19
CA VAL A 81 -8.52 8.33 -1.25
C VAL A 81 -7.10 8.60 -1.76
N TYR A 82 -6.28 9.31 -0.99
CA TYR A 82 -4.89 9.55 -1.34
C TYR A 82 -4.05 8.26 -1.27
N GLY A 83 -4.32 7.38 -0.31
CA GLY A 83 -3.69 6.06 -0.26
C GLY A 83 -3.96 5.23 -1.52
N VAL A 84 -5.22 5.20 -1.98
CA VAL A 84 -5.60 4.56 -3.25
C VAL A 84 -4.92 5.24 -4.45
N ALA A 85 -4.85 6.57 -4.46
CA ALA A 85 -4.17 7.32 -5.53
C ALA A 85 -2.67 7.00 -5.58
N ILE A 86 -2.00 6.89 -4.43
CA ILE A 86 -0.59 6.48 -4.35
C ILE A 86 -0.41 5.07 -4.91
N GLN A 87 -1.30 4.13 -4.58
CA GLN A 87 -1.30 2.78 -5.15
C GLN A 87 -1.45 2.78 -6.67
N LEU A 88 -2.34 3.62 -7.20
CA LEU A 88 -2.52 3.75 -8.65
C LEU A 88 -1.25 4.28 -9.31
N VAL A 89 -0.73 5.40 -8.82
CA VAL A 89 0.42 6.08 -9.44
C VAL A 89 1.67 5.20 -9.41
N LYS A 90 1.99 4.54 -8.28
CA LYS A 90 3.17 3.64 -8.21
C LYS A 90 3.10 2.51 -9.24
N ASN A 91 1.93 1.87 -9.38
CA ASN A 91 1.75 0.77 -10.31
C ASN A 91 1.78 1.25 -11.78
N LEU A 92 1.24 2.45 -12.08
CA LEU A 92 1.38 3.06 -13.40
C LEU A 92 2.84 3.39 -13.74
N LEU A 93 3.62 3.87 -12.77
CA LEU A 93 5.05 4.15 -12.96
C LEU A 93 5.86 2.86 -13.16
N HIS A 94 5.47 1.76 -12.52
CA HIS A 94 6.14 0.46 -12.65
C HIS A 94 5.77 -0.29 -13.93
N LEU A 95 4.59 0.00 -14.51
CA LEU A 95 4.03 -0.72 -15.66
C LEU A 95 5.01 -0.93 -16.83
N PRO A 96 5.83 0.06 -17.26
CA PRO A 96 6.77 -0.13 -18.37
C PRO A 96 7.92 -1.09 -18.06
N PHE A 97 8.15 -1.39 -16.79
CA PHE A 97 9.27 -2.20 -16.30
C PHE A 97 8.83 -3.59 -15.82
N GLY A 98 7.52 -3.81 -15.69
CA GLY A 98 6.94 -5.06 -15.25
C GLY A 98 7.17 -6.20 -16.23
N SER A 99 7.42 -7.40 -15.71
CA SER A 99 7.67 -8.62 -16.51
C SER A 99 6.40 -9.43 -16.80
N SER A 100 5.23 -8.94 -16.39
CA SER A 100 3.94 -9.67 -16.40
C SER A 100 2.90 -9.08 -17.38
N ALA A 101 3.34 -8.34 -18.39
CA ALA A 101 2.47 -7.60 -19.31
C ALA A 101 1.41 -6.71 -18.60
N GLY A 102 1.77 -6.17 -17.42
CA GLY A 102 0.91 -5.30 -16.61
C GLY A 102 -0.07 -6.03 -15.68
N VAL A 103 -0.16 -7.36 -15.77
CA VAL A 103 -1.11 -8.12 -14.93
C VAL A 103 -0.69 -8.12 -13.47
N GLY A 104 0.62 -8.17 -13.19
CA GLY A 104 1.15 -8.06 -11.83
C GLY A 104 0.85 -6.70 -11.21
N GLU A 105 1.04 -5.62 -11.95
CA GLU A 105 0.74 -4.24 -11.55
C GLU A 105 -0.75 -4.04 -11.31
N LEU A 106 -1.61 -4.63 -12.15
CA LEU A 106 -3.05 -4.62 -11.96
C LEU A 106 -3.44 -5.31 -10.65
N SER A 107 -2.91 -6.50 -10.40
CA SER A 107 -3.12 -7.25 -9.15
C SER A 107 -2.65 -6.45 -7.93
N ASN A 108 -1.43 -5.92 -7.99
CA ASN A 108 -0.84 -5.14 -6.90
C ASN A 108 -1.65 -3.87 -6.63
N PHE A 109 -2.14 -3.18 -7.67
CA PHE A 109 -3.02 -2.03 -7.52
C PHE A 109 -4.35 -2.41 -6.84
N LEU A 110 -5.06 -3.42 -7.35
CA LEU A 110 -6.38 -3.80 -6.83
C LEU A 110 -6.30 -4.20 -5.35
N LEU A 111 -5.33 -5.03 -4.99
CA LEU A 111 -5.13 -5.51 -3.63
C LEU A 111 -4.63 -4.40 -2.70
N GLY A 112 -3.64 -3.63 -3.13
CA GLY A 112 -3.10 -2.50 -2.37
C GLY A 112 -4.11 -1.37 -2.18
N ALA A 113 -4.99 -1.11 -3.17
CA ALA A 113 -6.08 -0.14 -3.05
C ALA A 113 -7.08 -0.54 -1.96
N VAL A 114 -7.48 -1.81 -1.92
CA VAL A 114 -8.35 -2.35 -0.85
C VAL A 114 -7.67 -2.21 0.51
N PHE A 115 -6.40 -2.59 0.60
CA PHE A 115 -5.61 -2.48 1.82
C PHE A 115 -5.58 -1.04 2.36
N ALA A 116 -5.14 -0.09 1.54
CA ALA A 116 -5.06 1.32 1.91
C ALA A 116 -6.44 1.91 2.25
N PHE A 117 -7.46 1.59 1.46
CA PHE A 117 -8.81 2.14 1.64
C PHE A 117 -9.43 1.69 2.96
N ILE A 118 -9.42 0.38 3.25
CA ILE A 118 -9.99 -0.16 4.50
C ILE A 118 -9.22 0.34 5.72
N ALA A 119 -7.87 0.34 5.68
CA ALA A 119 -7.04 0.88 6.74
C ALA A 119 -7.39 2.35 7.03
N GLY A 120 -7.55 3.14 5.97
CA GLY A 120 -7.90 4.55 6.08
C GLY A 120 -9.29 4.81 6.62
N LEU A 121 -10.29 4.04 6.20
CA LEU A 121 -11.67 4.18 6.68
C LEU A 121 -11.77 3.94 8.20
N ILE A 122 -11.09 2.90 8.69
CA ILE A 122 -11.08 2.59 10.13
C ILE A 122 -10.32 3.67 10.89
N TYR A 123 -9.16 4.08 10.39
CA TYR A 123 -8.37 5.15 11.01
C TYR A 123 -9.10 6.49 11.08
N GLN A 124 -9.88 6.85 10.05
CA GLN A 124 -10.66 8.08 10.06
C GLN A 124 -11.69 8.13 11.20
N ARG A 125 -12.24 6.97 11.60
CA ARG A 125 -13.19 6.88 12.73
C ARG A 125 -12.49 6.96 14.08
N HIS A 126 -11.27 6.45 14.17
CA HIS A 126 -10.48 6.38 15.40
C HIS A 126 -9.05 6.85 15.15
N LYS A 127 -8.84 8.18 15.13
CA LYS A 127 -7.53 8.81 14.88
C LYS A 127 -6.60 8.64 16.08
N SER A 128 -6.10 7.42 16.26
CA SER A 128 -5.17 7.04 17.33
C SER A 128 -4.16 6.00 16.80
N ARG A 129 -3.09 5.76 17.56
CA ARG A 129 -2.12 4.68 17.21
C ARG A 129 -2.80 3.31 17.15
N ALA A 130 -3.72 3.04 18.08
CA ALA A 130 -4.51 1.82 18.07
C ALA A 130 -5.44 1.75 16.87
N GLY A 131 -6.08 2.86 16.47
CA GLY A 131 -6.89 2.94 15.26
C GLY A 131 -6.10 2.71 13.98
N ALA A 132 -4.85 3.19 13.89
CA ALA A 132 -3.95 2.89 12.78
C ALA A 132 -3.59 1.40 12.76
N LEU A 133 -3.27 0.80 13.90
CA LEU A 133 -2.93 -0.62 14.00
C LEU A 133 -4.10 -1.51 13.58
N TRP A 134 -5.26 -1.34 14.22
CA TRP A 134 -6.44 -2.13 13.90
C TRP A 134 -6.93 -1.90 12.47
N GLY A 135 -6.82 -0.65 11.98
CA GLY A 135 -7.13 -0.32 10.58
C GLY A 135 -6.22 -1.05 9.61
N SER A 136 -4.91 -1.04 9.85
CA SER A 136 -3.94 -1.76 9.02
C SER A 136 -4.14 -3.27 9.06
N LEU A 137 -4.35 -3.85 10.24
CA LEU A 137 -4.61 -5.29 10.38
C LEU A 137 -5.89 -5.72 9.68
N ALA A 138 -6.98 -4.95 9.84
CA ALA A 138 -8.23 -5.19 9.14
C ALA A 138 -8.06 -5.01 7.62
N GLY A 139 -7.30 -4.02 7.18
CA GLY A 139 -6.96 -3.82 5.78
C GLY A 139 -6.20 -5.01 5.19
N ALA A 140 -5.16 -5.50 5.90
CA ALA A 140 -4.38 -6.66 5.48
C ALA A 140 -5.25 -7.94 5.40
N ALA A 141 -6.09 -8.17 6.41
CA ALA A 141 -7.01 -9.31 6.41
C ALA A 141 -8.03 -9.21 5.25
N THR A 142 -8.60 -8.02 5.01
CA THR A 142 -9.55 -7.81 3.91
C THR A 142 -8.86 -7.98 2.56
N MET A 143 -7.64 -7.45 2.38
CA MET A 143 -6.82 -7.64 1.19
C MET A 143 -6.59 -9.12 0.92
N ALA A 144 -6.22 -9.91 1.94
CA ALA A 144 -6.00 -11.34 1.82
C ALA A 144 -7.28 -12.09 1.42
N LEU A 145 -8.42 -11.78 2.03
CA LEU A 145 -9.70 -12.42 1.70
C LEU A 145 -10.16 -12.06 0.27
N ILE A 146 -10.06 -10.79 -0.11
CA ILE A 146 -10.45 -10.32 -1.44
C ILE A 146 -9.45 -10.77 -2.51
N SER A 147 -8.22 -11.12 -2.15
CA SER A 147 -7.25 -11.66 -3.11
C SER A 147 -7.78 -12.91 -3.82
N LEU A 148 -8.56 -13.73 -3.14
CA LEU A 148 -9.13 -14.93 -3.74
C LEU A 148 -10.05 -14.61 -4.94
N PRO A 149 -11.16 -13.86 -4.79
CA PRO A 149 -12.02 -13.53 -5.93
C PRO A 149 -11.33 -12.64 -6.98
N ILE A 150 -10.49 -11.69 -6.57
CA ILE A 150 -9.76 -10.83 -7.53
C ILE A 150 -8.81 -11.68 -8.39
N ASN A 151 -8.03 -12.56 -7.78
CA ASN A 151 -7.13 -13.43 -8.53
C ASN A 151 -7.92 -14.39 -9.41
N TYR A 152 -8.96 -15.04 -8.88
CA TYR A 152 -9.73 -16.04 -9.61
C TYR A 152 -10.46 -15.48 -10.83
N PHE A 153 -11.13 -14.32 -10.69
CA PHE A 153 -11.99 -13.76 -11.74
C PHE A 153 -11.32 -12.72 -12.62
N ILE A 154 -10.26 -12.07 -12.15
CA ILE A 154 -9.63 -10.95 -12.87
C ILE A 154 -8.19 -11.27 -13.24
N VAL A 155 -7.32 -11.55 -12.25
CA VAL A 155 -5.87 -11.59 -12.46
C VAL A 155 -5.45 -12.81 -13.27
N TYR A 156 -5.91 -14.00 -12.90
CA TYR A 156 -5.51 -15.23 -13.60
C TYR A 156 -6.12 -15.34 -15.00
N PRO A 157 -7.38 -14.97 -15.24
CA PRO A 157 -7.86 -14.80 -16.62
C PRO A 157 -7.07 -13.78 -17.43
N ALA A 158 -6.65 -12.66 -16.81
CA ALA A 158 -5.80 -11.67 -17.46
C ALA A 158 -4.42 -12.24 -17.84
N TYR A 159 -3.81 -13.10 -17.01
CA TYR A 159 -2.58 -13.81 -17.34
C TYR A 159 -2.75 -14.69 -18.59
N VAL A 160 -3.87 -15.39 -18.70
CA VAL A 160 -4.16 -16.21 -19.88
C VAL A 160 -4.28 -15.37 -21.14
N VAL A 161 -5.03 -14.26 -21.07
CA VAL A 161 -5.35 -13.42 -22.24
C VAL A 161 -4.20 -12.49 -22.63
N LEU A 162 -3.59 -11.82 -21.68
CA LEU A 162 -2.58 -10.77 -21.94
C LEU A 162 -1.15 -11.29 -21.96
N TYR A 163 -0.85 -12.26 -21.12
CA TYR A 163 0.49 -12.83 -21.00
C TYR A 163 0.65 -14.13 -21.80
N GLY A 164 -0.47 -14.72 -22.28
CA GLY A 164 -0.47 -15.96 -23.05
C GLY A 164 -0.10 -17.21 -22.24
N LEU A 165 -0.19 -17.16 -20.92
CA LEU A 165 0.14 -18.27 -20.03
C LEU A 165 -1.11 -19.14 -19.81
N PRO A 166 -1.16 -20.41 -20.30
CA PRO A 166 -2.33 -21.25 -20.13
C PRO A 166 -2.57 -21.57 -18.65
N LEU A 167 -3.83 -21.69 -18.24
CA LEU A 167 -4.23 -21.92 -16.85
C LEU A 167 -3.58 -23.19 -16.28
N GLU A 168 -3.46 -24.24 -17.09
CA GLU A 168 -2.78 -25.51 -16.73
C GLU A 168 -1.30 -25.28 -16.41
N GLY A 169 -0.64 -24.39 -17.16
CA GLY A 169 0.75 -24.02 -16.90
C GLY A 169 0.90 -23.26 -15.56
N ILE A 170 -0.06 -22.41 -15.23
CA ILE A 170 -0.09 -21.73 -13.93
C ILE A 170 -0.27 -22.74 -12.78
N VAL A 171 -1.23 -23.63 -12.88
CA VAL A 171 -1.46 -24.70 -11.89
C VAL A 171 -0.22 -25.59 -11.77
N GLY A 172 0.40 -25.97 -12.89
CA GLY A 172 1.64 -26.77 -12.91
C GLY A 172 2.81 -26.11 -12.18
N MET A 173 2.90 -24.76 -12.16
CA MET A 173 3.93 -24.05 -11.36
C MET A 173 3.69 -24.24 -9.86
N TYR A 174 2.43 -24.24 -9.39
CA TYR A 174 2.12 -24.51 -8.00
C TYR A 174 2.34 -25.98 -7.63
N GLU A 175 1.99 -26.89 -8.51
CA GLU A 175 2.24 -28.34 -8.31
C GLU A 175 3.73 -28.64 -8.21
N ALA A 176 4.56 -27.97 -9.03
CA ALA A 176 6.01 -28.12 -8.98
C ALA A 176 6.60 -27.66 -7.62
N ILE A 177 5.99 -26.65 -6.97
CA ILE A 177 6.41 -26.17 -5.64
C ILE A 177 5.97 -27.15 -4.55
N LEU A 178 4.76 -27.72 -4.64
CA LEU A 178 4.27 -28.70 -3.68
C LEU A 178 5.05 -30.02 -3.73
N GLY A 179 5.72 -30.29 -4.84
CA GLY A 179 6.39 -31.59 -5.09
C GLY A 179 5.40 -32.74 -5.22
N ALA A 180 5.92 -33.96 -5.29
CA ALA A 180 5.12 -35.19 -5.45
C ALA A 180 4.20 -35.52 -4.26
N VAL A 181 4.14 -34.69 -3.22
CA VAL A 181 3.50 -34.99 -1.92
C VAL A 181 2.04 -34.52 -1.83
N ALA A 182 1.63 -33.55 -2.64
CA ALA A 182 0.26 -33.03 -2.58
C ALA A 182 -0.33 -32.93 -4.00
N HIS A 183 -1.16 -33.87 -4.38
CA HIS A 183 -2.04 -33.71 -5.53
C HIS A 183 -3.08 -32.64 -5.17
N VAL A 184 -3.04 -31.52 -5.85
CA VAL A 184 -4.14 -30.56 -5.80
C VAL A 184 -5.36 -31.24 -6.43
N PRO A 185 -6.50 -31.41 -5.72
CA PRO A 185 -7.68 -32.06 -6.30
C PRO A 185 -8.06 -31.39 -7.63
N THR A 186 -8.22 -32.14 -8.68
CA THR A 186 -8.45 -31.68 -10.05
C THR A 186 -9.74 -30.87 -10.24
N GLN A 187 -10.72 -31.01 -9.35
CA GLN A 187 -11.89 -30.13 -9.33
C GLN A 187 -11.51 -28.81 -8.65
N ASN A 188 -11.42 -27.75 -9.44
CA ASN A 188 -11.03 -26.40 -9.00
C ASN A 188 -9.57 -26.29 -8.52
N ALA A 189 -8.63 -26.91 -9.23
CA ALA A 189 -7.20 -26.87 -8.89
C ALA A 189 -6.69 -25.43 -8.67
N LEU A 190 -7.10 -24.46 -9.52
CA LEU A 190 -6.74 -23.05 -9.34
C LEU A 190 -7.25 -22.49 -8.01
N LEU A 191 -8.51 -22.75 -7.63
CA LEU A 191 -9.08 -22.26 -6.38
C LEU A 191 -8.29 -22.77 -5.17
N ASN A 192 -7.91 -24.05 -5.19
CA ASN A 192 -7.10 -24.66 -4.13
C ASN A 192 -5.71 -24.03 -4.05
N CYS A 193 -5.05 -23.80 -5.19
CA CYS A 193 -3.77 -23.08 -5.24
C CYS A 193 -3.88 -21.66 -4.66
N LEU A 194 -4.95 -20.92 -5.00
CA LEU A 194 -5.18 -19.60 -4.45
C LEU A 194 -5.39 -19.58 -2.95
N LEU A 195 -6.18 -20.53 -2.43
CA LEU A 195 -6.45 -20.65 -0.99
C LEU A 195 -5.20 -21.02 -0.19
N VAL A 196 -4.39 -21.95 -0.71
CA VAL A 196 -3.23 -22.47 0.00
C VAL A 196 -2.02 -21.54 -0.09
N PHE A 197 -1.84 -20.87 -1.22
CA PHE A 197 -0.66 -20.06 -1.47
C PHE A 197 -0.95 -18.56 -1.47
N ASN A 198 -1.88 -18.09 -2.31
CA ASN A 198 -2.05 -16.65 -2.53
C ASN A 198 -2.66 -15.93 -1.32
N VAL A 199 -3.66 -16.53 -0.67
CA VAL A 199 -4.29 -15.90 0.51
C VAL A 199 -3.29 -15.75 1.66
N PRO A 200 -2.56 -16.81 2.09
CA PRO A 200 -1.52 -16.66 3.12
C PRO A 200 -0.40 -15.73 2.72
N PHE A 201 0.06 -15.79 1.46
CA PHE A 201 1.10 -14.89 0.96
C PHE A 201 0.68 -13.43 1.03
N THR A 202 -0.54 -13.12 0.55
CA THR A 202 -1.09 -11.76 0.56
C THR A 202 -1.25 -11.25 2.00
N LEU A 203 -1.69 -12.12 2.91
CA LEU A 203 -1.76 -11.79 4.33
C LEU A 203 -0.37 -11.49 4.90
N CYS A 204 0.62 -12.33 4.64
CA CYS A 204 2.00 -12.12 5.09
C CYS A 204 2.61 -10.82 4.53
N LYS A 205 2.36 -10.52 3.24
CA LYS A 205 2.77 -9.24 2.63
C LYS A 205 2.16 -8.06 3.38
N GLY A 206 0.84 -8.07 3.58
CA GLY A 206 0.15 -7.01 4.31
C GLY A 206 0.63 -6.86 5.76
N LEU A 207 0.86 -7.96 6.48
CA LEU A 207 1.40 -7.92 7.84
C LEU A 207 2.83 -7.39 7.89
N LEU A 208 3.67 -7.68 6.90
CA LEU A 208 5.00 -7.13 6.76
C LEU A 208 4.94 -5.61 6.60
N ASP A 209 4.08 -5.10 5.71
CA ASP A 209 3.87 -3.67 5.53
C ASP A 209 3.35 -2.99 6.79
N VAL A 210 2.43 -3.63 7.53
CA VAL A 210 1.97 -3.14 8.84
C VAL A 210 3.14 -3.04 9.81
N ALA A 211 3.94 -4.10 9.97
CA ALA A 211 5.07 -4.11 10.89
C ALA A 211 6.09 -3.00 10.56
N LEU A 212 6.45 -2.86 9.27
CA LEU A 212 7.35 -1.81 8.81
C LEU A 212 6.75 -0.41 9.00
N CYS A 213 5.46 -0.23 8.73
CA CYS A 213 4.77 1.03 8.95
C CYS A 213 4.89 1.48 10.40
N PHE A 214 4.64 0.59 11.37
CA PHE A 214 4.75 0.93 12.79
C PHE A 214 6.19 1.15 13.24
N LEU A 215 7.15 0.46 12.66
CA LEU A 215 8.57 0.67 12.94
C LEU A 215 9.03 2.07 12.49
N ILE A 216 8.59 2.51 11.30
CA ILE A 216 9.02 3.75 10.66
C ILE A 216 8.14 4.95 11.09
N TYR A 217 6.89 4.71 11.49
CA TYR A 217 5.95 5.78 11.85
C TYR A 217 6.48 6.69 12.97
N LYS A 218 7.15 6.12 13.98
CA LYS A 218 7.66 6.88 15.13
C LYS A 218 8.65 7.99 14.73
N PRO A 219 9.66 7.74 13.89
CA PRO A 219 10.56 8.79 13.40
C PRO A 219 9.93 9.72 12.37
N LEU A 220 8.92 9.28 11.58
CA LEU A 220 8.29 10.09 10.52
C LEU A 220 7.10 10.94 11.01
N SER A 221 6.51 10.60 12.13
CA SER A 221 5.34 11.31 12.69
C SER A 221 5.51 12.84 12.76
N PRO A 222 6.68 13.39 13.18
CA PRO A 222 6.87 14.84 13.21
C PRO A 222 6.89 15.51 11.82
N LEU A 223 7.19 14.74 10.76
CA LEU A 223 7.24 15.25 9.37
C LEU A 223 5.87 15.19 8.69
N LEU A 224 5.04 14.22 9.04
CA LEU A 224 3.72 13.99 8.44
C LEU A 224 2.63 14.89 9.01
N HIS A 225 2.83 15.43 10.23
CA HIS A 225 1.85 16.27 10.94
C HIS A 225 2.27 17.74 11.03
N LYS A 226 3.33 18.15 10.32
CA LYS A 226 3.70 19.54 10.09
C LYS A 226 3.03 20.07 8.82
#